data_a9000d2dd49378d1392e3ebd9240e38e
#
_entry.id   a9000d2dd49378d1392e3ebd9240e38e
#
_cell.length_a   1.000
_cell.length_b   1.000
_cell.length_c   1.000
_cell.angle_alpha   90.00
_cell.angle_beta   90.00
_cell.angle_gamma   90.00
#
_symmetry.space_group_name_H-M   'P 1'
#
loop_
_entity.id
_entity.type
_entity.pdbx_description
1 polymer ?
#
loop_
_entity_poly.entity_id
_entity_poly.type
_entity_poly.pdbx_seq_one_letter_code
_entity_poly.pdbx_strand_id
1 'polypeptide(L)'
;MQAIRVKIIAVDWGKDVRKRSAYISDLHARRISRLPFNGRLCHLLDHASTLQGPVLIGIDAAIGYPAADWRVLVQESGISASSFADFLLGDTLPEDFFNPVSEPCDWSPQRPFIRPAPGRWSLKAFEAASSGGFYRLVDRRLDAQPIFVTSGIPGSVGSGTRALWQELRELDRGTRVSLWPFQGTINTLLGKMQPVIAEIYPKACYGISLSESLPAPLYSIAKTKLAARQNALQALCKTAWISREQIVIEDIQPAIANEDDFDAMISAAALTRLILEKAPLEDADDINSMVEGSVLGAASLSGRRVSAASSPEPLADRARQAPLARQQLRCPVPGCHHVFSRGRSGWDAHIASVKSHPDWHPEIREANRRMKIFRSEFPEWFE
;
A
#
# COMPACT_ATOMS: atom_id res chain seq x y z
N MET A 1 30.50 3.42 -19.52
CA MET A 1 29.22 3.36 -18.82
C MET A 1 29.17 4.52 -17.82
N GLN A 2 28.32 5.52 -18.04
CA GLN A 2 28.08 6.55 -17.02
C GLN A 2 27.49 5.84 -15.77
N ALA A 3 28.14 6.03 -14.63
CA ALA A 3 27.64 5.52 -13.34
C ALA A 3 26.20 6.01 -13.15
N ILE A 4 25.30 5.09 -12.82
CA ILE A 4 23.91 5.41 -12.54
C ILE A 4 23.88 6.32 -11.29
N ARG A 5 23.60 7.62 -11.49
CA ARG A 5 23.61 8.63 -10.41
C ARG A 5 22.23 8.87 -9.80
N VAL A 6 21.28 7.97 -10.06
CA VAL A 6 19.91 8.11 -9.54
C VAL A 6 19.94 7.95 -8.01
N LYS A 7 19.31 8.88 -7.32
CA LYS A 7 18.96 8.76 -5.91
C LYS A 7 17.51 8.29 -5.83
N ILE A 8 17.24 7.38 -4.91
CA ILE A 8 15.89 6.86 -4.68
C ILE A 8 15.48 7.24 -3.28
N ILE A 9 14.29 7.81 -3.14
CA ILE A 9 13.67 8.02 -1.83
C ILE A 9 12.39 7.19 -1.83
N ALA A 10 12.19 6.36 -0.81
CA ALA A 10 10.94 5.64 -0.59
C ALA A 10 10.29 6.11 0.70
N VAL A 11 8.99 6.34 0.64
CA VAL A 11 8.23 6.96 1.74
C VAL A 11 7.01 6.12 2.06
N ASP A 12 6.89 5.70 3.32
CA ASP A 12 5.62 5.27 3.89
C ASP A 12 4.78 6.51 4.20
N TRP A 13 3.60 6.60 3.55
CA TRP A 13 2.81 7.84 3.52
C TRP A 13 1.44 7.67 4.16
N GLY A 14 1.31 8.16 5.37
CA GLY A 14 0.03 8.23 6.09
C GLY A 14 -0.55 9.65 6.17
N LYS A 15 -1.78 9.76 6.67
CA LYS A 15 -2.40 11.07 6.93
C LYS A 15 -1.72 11.87 8.05
N ASP A 16 -1.16 11.17 9.05
CA ASP A 16 -0.45 11.80 10.16
C ASP A 16 1.02 11.98 9.78
N VAL A 17 1.42 13.23 9.58
CA VAL A 17 2.79 13.61 9.18
C VAL A 17 3.87 13.06 10.12
N ARG A 18 3.54 12.87 11.42
CA ARG A 18 4.48 12.35 12.43
C ARG A 18 4.76 10.86 12.29
N LYS A 19 3.91 10.15 11.54
CA LYS A 19 4.02 8.71 11.30
C LYS A 19 4.66 8.39 9.95
N ARG A 20 4.92 9.40 9.13
CA ARG A 20 5.57 9.19 7.84
C ARG A 20 7.04 8.92 8.02
N SER A 21 7.54 7.91 7.33
CA SER A 21 8.95 7.51 7.34
C SER A 21 9.52 7.51 5.94
N ALA A 22 10.80 7.87 5.82
CA ALA A 22 11.50 7.88 4.54
C ALA A 22 12.88 7.24 4.64
N TYR A 23 13.26 6.54 3.57
CA TYR A 23 14.61 6.00 3.37
C TYR A 23 15.14 6.45 2.02
N ILE A 24 16.42 6.77 1.99
CA ILE A 24 17.13 7.13 0.77
C ILE A 24 18.11 6.03 0.38
N SER A 25 18.13 5.69 -0.90
CA SER A 25 19.15 4.85 -1.52
C SER A 25 20.03 5.67 -2.44
N ASP A 26 21.30 5.70 -2.15
CA ASP A 26 22.34 6.24 -3.02
C ASP A 26 22.97 5.12 -3.82
N LEU A 27 22.61 5.01 -5.10
CA LEU A 27 23.13 3.94 -5.97
C LEU A 27 24.62 4.07 -6.27
N HIS A 28 25.17 5.28 -6.20
CA HIS A 28 26.60 5.50 -6.39
C HIS A 28 27.39 5.08 -5.15
N ALA A 29 26.91 5.46 -3.95
CA ALA A 29 27.51 5.05 -2.68
C ALA A 29 27.16 3.62 -2.25
N ARG A 30 26.27 2.95 -2.97
CA ARG A 30 25.76 1.60 -2.65
C ARG A 30 25.17 1.51 -1.24
N ARG A 31 24.40 2.51 -0.84
CA ARG A 31 23.95 2.67 0.53
C ARG A 31 22.45 2.95 0.60
N ILE A 32 21.78 2.32 1.56
CA ILE A 32 20.41 2.63 1.97
C ILE A 32 20.45 3.11 3.41
N SER A 33 19.88 4.28 3.68
CA SER A 33 19.82 4.88 5.02
C SER A 33 18.50 5.58 5.28
N ARG A 34 18.17 5.75 6.55
CA ARG A 34 17.00 6.52 6.96
C ARG A 34 17.18 7.98 6.57
N LEU A 35 16.13 8.59 5.98
CA LEU A 35 16.08 9.98 5.63
C LEU A 35 15.32 10.77 6.70
N PRO A 36 15.96 11.62 7.51
CA PRO A 36 15.23 12.51 8.41
C PRO A 36 14.41 13.54 7.63
N PHE A 37 13.11 13.56 7.83
CA PHE A 37 12.24 14.59 7.29
C PHE A 37 11.05 14.86 8.23
N ASN A 38 10.38 15.99 8.08
CA ASN A 38 9.30 16.42 8.96
C ASN A 38 7.92 15.87 8.58
N GLY A 39 7.88 14.94 7.64
CA GLY A 39 6.66 14.30 7.14
C GLY A 39 5.91 15.10 6.06
N ARG A 40 6.32 16.32 5.69
CA ARG A 40 5.65 17.14 4.67
C ARG A 40 6.27 16.95 3.30
N LEU A 41 5.45 16.94 2.26
CA LEU A 41 5.89 16.76 0.88
C LEU A 41 6.84 17.87 0.43
N CYS A 42 6.55 19.14 0.76
CA CYS A 42 7.42 20.26 0.42
C CYS A 42 8.85 20.06 0.96
N HIS A 43 8.99 19.67 2.23
CA HIS A 43 10.30 19.40 2.82
C HIS A 43 11.04 18.23 2.14
N LEU A 44 10.30 17.20 1.72
CA LEU A 44 10.85 16.07 0.96
C LEU A 44 11.41 16.53 -0.39
N LEU A 45 10.66 17.40 -1.09
CA LEU A 45 11.07 17.96 -2.37
C LEU A 45 12.22 18.94 -2.24
N ASP A 46 12.24 19.77 -1.19
CA ASP A 46 13.35 20.64 -0.86
C ASP A 46 14.64 19.82 -0.66
N HIS A 47 14.55 18.74 0.13
CA HIS A 47 15.69 17.83 0.30
C HIS A 47 16.10 17.21 -1.03
N ALA A 48 15.15 16.67 -1.81
CA ALA A 48 15.42 16.07 -3.11
C ALA A 48 16.13 17.06 -4.07
N SER A 49 15.78 18.34 -4.01
CA SER A 49 16.40 19.39 -4.84
C SER A 49 17.87 19.68 -4.48
N THR A 50 18.29 19.36 -3.25
CA THR A 50 19.70 19.50 -2.83
C THR A 50 20.59 18.34 -3.30
N LEU A 51 19.99 17.24 -3.72
CA LEU A 51 20.73 16.05 -4.13
C LEU A 51 21.29 16.23 -5.55
N GLN A 52 22.50 15.72 -5.75
CA GLN A 52 23.10 15.70 -7.09
C GLN A 52 22.55 14.55 -7.92
N GLY A 53 22.06 14.84 -9.11
CA GLY A 53 21.55 13.88 -10.08
C GLY A 53 20.03 13.69 -10.05
N PRO A 54 19.51 12.76 -10.86
CA PRO A 54 18.08 12.45 -10.90
C PRO A 54 17.59 11.85 -9.58
N VAL A 55 16.40 12.25 -9.14
CA VAL A 55 15.79 11.74 -7.91
C VAL A 55 14.44 11.07 -8.23
N LEU A 56 14.30 9.81 -7.85
CA LEU A 56 13.05 9.05 -7.91
C LEU A 56 12.47 8.93 -6.50
N ILE A 57 11.24 9.39 -6.32
CA ILE A 57 10.53 9.36 -5.04
C ILE A 57 9.37 8.39 -5.17
N GLY A 58 9.47 7.23 -4.51
CA GLY A 58 8.37 6.27 -4.39
C GLY A 58 7.55 6.59 -3.14
N ILE A 59 6.25 6.80 -3.29
CA ILE A 59 5.33 7.11 -2.18
C ILE A 59 4.27 6.02 -2.05
N ASP A 60 4.08 5.46 -0.85
CA ASP A 60 2.99 4.51 -0.55
C ASP A 60 1.67 5.25 -0.36
N ALA A 61 1.20 5.83 -1.44
CA ALA A 61 -0.13 6.42 -1.53
C ALA A 61 -0.57 6.45 -3.00
N ALA A 62 -1.84 6.17 -3.24
CA ALA A 62 -2.36 6.11 -4.60
C ALA A 62 -2.28 7.46 -5.32
N ILE A 63 -1.85 7.43 -6.58
CA ILE A 63 -1.86 8.58 -7.49
C ILE A 63 -2.61 8.17 -8.75
N GLY A 64 -3.84 8.66 -8.89
CA GLY A 64 -4.69 8.32 -10.03
C GLY A 64 -6.15 8.10 -9.62
N TYR A 65 -7.04 8.06 -10.60
CA TYR A 65 -8.49 8.00 -10.41
C TYR A 65 -9.08 6.82 -11.20
N PRO A 66 -10.05 6.05 -10.66
CA PRO A 66 -10.68 4.95 -11.41
C PRO A 66 -11.25 5.42 -12.74
N ALA A 67 -10.84 4.79 -13.85
CA ALA A 67 -11.19 5.22 -15.21
C ALA A 67 -12.70 5.19 -15.47
N ALA A 68 -13.43 4.29 -14.80
CA ALA A 68 -14.87 4.15 -14.96
C ALA A 68 -15.64 5.44 -14.61
N ASP A 69 -15.23 6.12 -13.55
CA ASP A 69 -15.89 7.35 -13.08
C ASP A 69 -15.20 8.63 -13.59
N TRP A 70 -14.03 8.50 -14.21
CA TRP A 70 -13.24 9.64 -14.70
C TRP A 70 -14.00 10.52 -15.70
N ARG A 71 -14.67 9.88 -16.65
CA ARG A 71 -15.41 10.60 -17.70
C ARG A 71 -16.53 11.44 -17.09
N VAL A 72 -17.24 10.88 -16.14
CA VAL A 72 -18.32 11.60 -15.41
C VAL A 72 -17.71 12.74 -14.60
N LEU A 73 -16.62 12.50 -13.86
CA LEU A 73 -15.92 13.54 -13.11
C LEU A 73 -15.58 14.76 -13.97
N VAL A 74 -14.91 14.53 -15.09
CA VAL A 74 -14.44 15.63 -15.96
C VAL A 74 -15.61 16.37 -16.62
N GLN A 75 -16.61 15.64 -17.13
CA GLN A 75 -17.78 16.24 -17.80
C GLN A 75 -18.62 17.07 -16.83
N GLU A 76 -18.97 16.53 -15.67
CA GLU A 76 -19.83 17.23 -14.71
C GLU A 76 -19.11 18.38 -13.99
N SER A 77 -17.78 18.30 -13.85
CA SER A 77 -16.98 19.38 -13.28
C SER A 77 -16.71 20.51 -14.26
N GLY A 78 -16.96 20.30 -15.56
CA GLY A 78 -16.62 21.28 -16.62
C GLY A 78 -15.11 21.53 -16.74
N ILE A 79 -14.28 20.61 -16.24
CA ILE A 79 -12.80 20.73 -16.22
C ILE A 79 -12.24 20.02 -17.45
N SER A 80 -11.40 20.72 -18.20
CA SER A 80 -10.63 20.11 -19.28
C SER A 80 -9.30 19.58 -18.74
N ALA A 81 -9.16 18.25 -18.65
CA ALA A 81 -7.95 17.59 -18.21
C ALA A 81 -7.68 16.37 -19.06
N SER A 82 -6.43 16.24 -19.57
CA SER A 82 -5.99 15.11 -20.38
C SER A 82 -5.46 13.96 -19.52
N SER A 83 -5.11 14.24 -18.28
CA SER A 83 -4.62 13.27 -17.30
C SER A 83 -5.11 13.58 -15.89
N PHE A 84 -4.96 12.61 -14.99
CA PHE A 84 -5.24 12.85 -13.58
C PHE A 84 -4.31 13.90 -12.97
N ALA A 85 -3.05 13.98 -13.41
CA ALA A 85 -2.12 15.01 -12.96
C ALA A 85 -2.59 16.41 -13.38
N ASP A 86 -3.05 16.57 -14.64
CA ASP A 86 -3.60 17.85 -15.12
C ASP A 86 -4.83 18.27 -14.31
N PHE A 87 -5.69 17.30 -13.98
CA PHE A 87 -6.86 17.55 -13.15
C PHE A 87 -6.47 17.93 -11.72
N LEU A 88 -5.59 17.15 -11.08
CA LEU A 88 -5.21 17.35 -9.68
C LEU A 88 -4.44 18.66 -9.47
N LEU A 89 -3.52 18.99 -10.39
CA LEU A 89 -2.65 20.18 -10.29
C LEU A 89 -3.25 21.41 -10.98
N GLY A 90 -4.41 21.25 -11.62
CA GLY A 90 -5.13 22.35 -12.26
C GLY A 90 -5.64 23.39 -11.27
N ASP A 91 -6.03 24.57 -11.76
CA ASP A 91 -6.44 25.68 -10.92
C ASP A 91 -7.75 25.43 -10.18
N THR A 92 -8.66 24.66 -10.76
CA THR A 92 -9.98 24.38 -10.23
C THR A 92 -10.20 22.89 -10.01
N LEU A 93 -10.68 22.56 -8.81
CA LEU A 93 -11.29 21.27 -8.50
C LEU A 93 -12.72 21.50 -8.02
N PRO A 94 -13.58 20.47 -8.05
CA PRO A 94 -14.87 20.54 -7.36
C PRO A 94 -14.66 20.94 -5.89
N GLU A 95 -15.50 21.86 -5.38
CA GLU A 95 -15.35 22.45 -4.03
C GLU A 95 -15.23 21.38 -2.94
N ASP A 96 -16.06 20.34 -3.04
CA ASP A 96 -16.14 19.24 -2.08
C ASP A 96 -15.25 18.03 -2.41
N PHE A 97 -14.37 18.14 -3.38
CA PHE A 97 -13.59 16.99 -3.88
C PHE A 97 -12.85 16.21 -2.76
N PHE A 98 -12.33 16.94 -1.79
CA PHE A 98 -11.63 16.34 -0.65
C PHE A 98 -12.52 16.09 0.57
N ASN A 99 -13.82 16.44 0.54
CA ASN A 99 -14.70 16.29 1.68
C ASN A 99 -15.34 14.89 1.70
N PRO A 100 -15.01 14.02 2.69
CA PRO A 100 -15.55 12.67 2.72
C PRO A 100 -17.06 12.65 2.94
N VAL A 101 -17.74 11.73 2.26
CA VAL A 101 -19.16 11.43 2.47
C VAL A 101 -19.34 10.26 3.43
N SER A 102 -20.45 10.26 4.17
CA SER A 102 -20.78 9.19 5.13
C SER A 102 -21.90 8.27 4.65
N GLU A 103 -22.70 8.73 3.68
CA GLU A 103 -23.86 8.01 3.13
C GLU A 103 -23.62 7.69 1.65
N PRO A 104 -24.06 6.51 1.16
CA PRO A 104 -23.89 6.14 -0.25
C PRO A 104 -24.59 7.09 -1.24
N CYS A 105 -25.75 7.66 -0.85
CA CYS A 105 -26.50 8.61 -1.70
C CYS A 105 -25.80 9.96 -1.90
N ASP A 106 -24.83 10.31 -1.04
CA ASP A 106 -24.08 11.58 -1.12
C ASP A 106 -22.80 11.42 -1.94
N TRP A 107 -22.47 10.18 -2.32
CA TRP A 107 -21.27 9.91 -3.11
C TRP A 107 -21.46 10.36 -4.57
N SER A 108 -20.42 10.97 -5.10
CA SER A 108 -20.31 11.26 -6.53
C SER A 108 -18.85 11.24 -6.97
N PRO A 109 -18.56 11.19 -8.27
CA PRO A 109 -17.19 11.33 -8.77
C PRO A 109 -16.53 12.65 -8.37
N GLN A 110 -17.30 13.73 -8.19
CA GLN A 110 -16.80 15.03 -7.72
C GLN A 110 -16.53 15.06 -6.22
N ARG A 111 -17.05 14.07 -5.47
CA ARG A 111 -16.88 13.92 -4.02
C ARG A 111 -16.56 12.46 -3.68
N PRO A 112 -15.37 11.97 -4.10
CA PRO A 112 -15.10 10.53 -4.15
C PRO A 112 -14.76 9.90 -2.82
N PHE A 113 -14.23 10.67 -1.85
CA PHE A 113 -13.79 10.10 -0.58
C PHE A 113 -14.95 9.71 0.32
N ILE A 114 -14.85 8.52 0.96
CA ILE A 114 -15.87 8.00 1.85
C ILE A 114 -15.37 7.80 3.27
N ARG A 115 -16.24 8.08 4.24
CA ARG A 115 -16.02 7.84 5.68
C ARG A 115 -17.29 7.31 6.32
N PRO A 116 -17.71 6.07 6.01
CA PRO A 116 -18.90 5.50 6.62
C PRO A 116 -18.73 5.38 8.13
N ALA A 117 -19.84 5.57 8.85
CA ALA A 117 -19.88 5.25 10.27
C ALA A 117 -19.64 3.73 10.46
N PRO A 118 -18.83 3.31 11.46
CA PRO A 118 -18.52 1.91 11.68
C PRO A 118 -19.79 1.05 11.78
N GLY A 119 -19.84 -0.03 10.99
CA GLY A 119 -20.95 -0.97 10.99
C GLY A 119 -22.25 -0.50 10.33
N ARG A 120 -22.34 0.76 9.87
CA ARG A 120 -23.54 1.29 9.22
C ARG A 120 -23.63 0.93 7.74
N TRP A 121 -22.53 1.10 7.00
CA TRP A 121 -22.46 0.84 5.58
C TRP A 121 -21.29 -0.08 5.22
N SER A 122 -21.53 -0.97 4.30
CA SER A 122 -20.47 -1.76 3.68
C SER A 122 -19.88 -1.02 2.48
N LEU A 123 -18.66 -1.40 2.08
CA LEU A 123 -18.06 -0.88 0.84
C LEU A 123 -18.97 -1.11 -0.36
N LYS A 124 -19.64 -2.27 -0.44
CA LYS A 124 -20.58 -2.61 -1.54
C LYS A 124 -21.73 -1.62 -1.70
N ALA A 125 -22.21 -0.99 -0.61
CA ALA A 125 -23.26 -0.01 -0.68
C ALA A 125 -22.80 1.26 -1.41
N PHE A 126 -21.54 1.67 -1.20
CA PHE A 126 -20.95 2.80 -1.93
C PHE A 126 -20.55 2.42 -3.36
N GLU A 127 -20.06 1.20 -3.57
CA GLU A 127 -19.74 0.70 -4.92
C GLU A 127 -20.99 0.64 -5.82
N ALA A 128 -22.15 0.36 -5.25
CA ALA A 128 -23.42 0.38 -5.99
C ALA A 128 -23.83 1.78 -6.47
N ALA A 129 -23.30 2.84 -5.86
CA ALA A 129 -23.52 4.23 -6.28
C ALA A 129 -22.50 4.69 -7.35
N SER A 130 -21.40 3.95 -7.55
CA SER A 130 -20.39 4.26 -8.57
C SER A 130 -20.63 3.47 -9.85
N SER A 131 -20.12 3.99 -10.98
CA SER A 131 -20.25 3.34 -12.30
C SER A 131 -19.30 2.14 -12.48
N GLY A 132 -18.19 2.09 -11.73
CA GLY A 132 -17.15 1.06 -11.91
C GLY A 132 -16.48 0.59 -10.63
N GLY A 133 -16.93 1.07 -9.48
CA GLY A 133 -16.34 0.77 -8.19
C GLY A 133 -15.10 1.63 -7.88
N PHE A 134 -14.57 1.46 -6.67
CA PHE A 134 -13.50 2.29 -6.10
C PHE A 134 -12.09 1.78 -6.37
N TYR A 135 -11.95 0.85 -7.32
CA TYR A 135 -10.69 0.23 -7.64
C TYR A 135 -10.22 0.64 -9.04
N ARG A 136 -8.97 1.04 -9.12
CA ARG A 136 -8.26 1.10 -10.39
C ARG A 136 -7.92 -0.32 -10.86
N LEU A 137 -7.57 -0.50 -12.12
CA LEU A 137 -7.11 -1.79 -12.64
C LEU A 137 -5.89 -2.31 -11.88
N VAL A 138 -4.93 -1.43 -11.58
CA VAL A 138 -3.74 -1.77 -10.82
C VAL A 138 -4.07 -2.23 -9.40
N ASP A 139 -5.05 -1.64 -8.73
CA ASP A 139 -5.48 -2.05 -7.39
C ASP A 139 -6.05 -3.47 -7.38
N ARG A 140 -6.88 -3.80 -8.37
CA ARG A 140 -7.43 -5.17 -8.54
C ARG A 140 -6.33 -6.19 -8.81
N ARG A 141 -5.37 -5.86 -9.68
CA ARG A 141 -4.22 -6.71 -10.02
C ARG A 141 -3.33 -6.98 -8.80
N LEU A 142 -3.10 -5.97 -7.98
CA LEU A 142 -2.23 -6.04 -6.80
C LEU A 142 -2.95 -6.47 -5.51
N ASP A 143 -4.26 -6.70 -5.55
CA ASP A 143 -5.07 -6.96 -4.35
C ASP A 143 -4.92 -5.85 -3.30
N ALA A 144 -4.87 -4.62 -3.79
CA ALA A 144 -4.80 -3.43 -2.97
C ALA A 144 -6.20 -3.05 -2.45
N GLN A 145 -6.24 -2.15 -1.49
CA GLN A 145 -7.48 -1.61 -0.96
C GLN A 145 -8.01 -0.47 -1.84
N PRO A 146 -9.33 -0.19 -1.82
CA PRO A 146 -9.90 0.89 -2.60
C PRO A 146 -9.39 2.25 -2.13
N ILE A 147 -9.01 3.10 -3.09
CA ILE A 147 -8.27 4.34 -2.85
C ILE A 147 -9.07 5.44 -2.12
N PHE A 148 -10.40 5.37 -2.14
CA PHE A 148 -11.25 6.44 -1.58
C PHE A 148 -11.71 6.22 -0.15
N VAL A 149 -11.49 5.05 0.44
CA VAL A 149 -11.95 4.74 1.79
C VAL A 149 -11.01 5.35 2.83
N THR A 150 -11.47 6.41 3.51
CA THR A 150 -10.63 7.13 4.49
C THR A 150 -10.66 6.51 5.90
N SER A 151 -11.80 5.94 6.31
CA SER A 151 -11.94 5.23 7.60
C SER A 151 -13.30 4.51 7.64
N GLY A 152 -13.56 3.77 8.73
CA GLY A 152 -14.82 3.06 8.97
C GLY A 152 -14.87 1.65 8.35
N ILE A 153 -13.95 1.32 7.47
CA ILE A 153 -13.78 -0.01 6.86
C ILE A 153 -12.33 -0.46 7.09
N PRO A 154 -12.08 -1.70 7.52
CA PRO A 154 -10.73 -2.22 7.73
C PRO A 154 -9.88 -2.14 6.45
N GLY A 155 -8.60 -1.79 6.62
CA GLY A 155 -7.66 -1.67 5.51
C GLY A 155 -7.76 -0.38 4.70
N SER A 156 -8.46 0.65 5.20
CA SER A 156 -8.61 1.94 4.53
C SER A 156 -7.26 2.62 4.24
N VAL A 157 -7.01 2.96 2.98
CA VAL A 157 -5.80 3.67 2.51
C VAL A 157 -6.07 5.10 2.04
N GLY A 158 -7.33 5.44 1.79
CA GLY A 158 -7.73 6.72 1.23
C GLY A 158 -7.39 7.95 2.07
N SER A 159 -7.10 7.80 3.37
CA SER A 159 -6.62 8.91 4.20
C SER A 159 -5.24 9.39 3.79
N GLY A 160 -4.32 8.48 3.48
CA GLY A 160 -2.98 8.79 2.97
C GLY A 160 -3.06 9.39 1.56
N THR A 161 -3.82 8.75 0.68
CA THR A 161 -4.11 9.22 -0.69
C THR A 161 -4.63 10.66 -0.68
N ARG A 162 -5.67 10.92 0.10
CA ARG A 162 -6.25 12.26 0.24
C ARG A 162 -5.23 13.29 0.72
N ALA A 163 -4.43 12.95 1.73
CA ALA A 163 -3.39 13.82 2.27
C ALA A 163 -2.31 14.13 1.22
N LEU A 164 -1.85 13.12 0.45
CA LEU A 164 -0.89 13.33 -0.62
C LEU A 164 -1.44 14.28 -1.70
N TRP A 165 -2.68 14.05 -2.14
CA TRP A 165 -3.27 14.89 -3.18
C TRP A 165 -3.46 16.34 -2.73
N GLN A 166 -3.83 16.56 -1.46
CA GLN A 166 -3.91 17.90 -0.89
C GLN A 166 -2.53 18.57 -0.85
N GLU A 167 -1.50 17.88 -0.37
CA GLU A 167 -0.15 18.43 -0.32
C GLU A 167 0.46 18.66 -1.72
N LEU A 168 0.13 17.85 -2.72
CA LEU A 168 0.53 18.11 -4.11
C LEU A 168 -0.08 19.40 -4.65
N ARG A 169 -1.32 19.73 -4.27
CA ARG A 169 -1.97 20.97 -4.66
C ARG A 169 -1.43 22.21 -3.93
N GLU A 170 -0.94 22.01 -2.71
CA GLU A 170 -0.37 23.09 -1.89
C GLU A 170 1.06 23.48 -2.33
N LEU A 171 1.65 22.71 -3.27
CA LEU A 171 2.97 23.05 -3.78
C LEU A 171 2.95 24.39 -4.52
N ASP A 172 3.96 25.19 -4.29
CA ASP A 172 4.16 26.44 -5.02
C ASP A 172 4.24 26.18 -6.53
N ARG A 173 3.64 27.05 -7.34
CA ARG A 173 3.67 26.95 -8.82
C ARG A 173 5.09 26.89 -9.42
N GLY A 174 6.09 27.34 -8.67
CA GLY A 174 7.51 27.24 -9.04
C GLY A 174 8.16 25.90 -8.71
N THR A 175 7.50 25.03 -7.95
CA THR A 175 8.06 23.74 -7.57
C THR A 175 8.15 22.82 -8.79
N ARG A 176 9.38 22.43 -9.14
CA ARG A 176 9.63 21.53 -10.27
C ARG A 176 9.57 20.08 -9.79
N VAL A 177 8.48 19.41 -10.12
CA VAL A 177 8.28 17.98 -9.82
C VAL A 177 7.54 17.33 -10.98
N SER A 178 7.86 16.07 -11.29
CA SER A 178 7.11 15.28 -12.25
C SER A 178 6.31 14.19 -11.54
N LEU A 179 5.09 13.95 -12.01
CA LEU A 179 4.24 12.85 -11.56
C LEU A 179 4.23 11.72 -12.61
N TRP A 180 4.80 10.60 -12.26
CA TRP A 180 4.73 9.40 -13.08
C TRP A 180 3.43 8.63 -12.81
N PRO A 181 2.77 8.03 -13.84
CA PRO A 181 3.13 7.99 -15.26
C PRO A 181 2.57 9.14 -16.11
N PHE A 182 1.86 10.08 -15.54
CA PHE A 182 1.04 11.08 -16.21
C PHE A 182 1.82 12.06 -17.12
N GLN A 183 3.09 12.26 -16.85
CA GLN A 183 3.91 13.27 -17.56
C GLN A 183 5.03 12.64 -18.39
N GLY A 184 5.02 11.32 -18.53
CA GLY A 184 5.94 10.57 -19.36
C GLY A 184 6.53 9.33 -18.68
N THR A 185 7.42 8.63 -19.38
CA THR A 185 8.12 7.45 -18.86
C THR A 185 9.13 7.83 -17.77
N ILE A 186 9.45 6.90 -16.86
CA ILE A 186 10.46 7.12 -15.81
C ILE A 186 11.78 7.63 -16.40
N ASN A 187 12.27 7.02 -17.48
CA ASN A 187 13.53 7.41 -18.09
C ASN A 187 13.47 8.84 -18.63
N THR A 188 12.39 9.22 -19.30
CA THR A 188 12.18 10.57 -19.82
C THR A 188 12.10 11.59 -18.68
N LEU A 189 11.39 11.26 -17.60
CA LEU A 189 11.19 12.15 -16.46
C LEU A 189 12.48 12.35 -15.66
N LEU A 190 13.22 11.29 -15.38
CA LEU A 190 14.53 11.38 -14.71
C LEU A 190 15.55 12.18 -15.54
N GLY A 191 15.44 12.13 -16.87
CA GLY A 191 16.27 12.94 -17.77
C GLY A 191 16.05 14.46 -17.64
N LYS A 192 14.91 14.92 -17.08
CA LYS A 192 14.61 16.33 -16.84
C LYS A 192 15.36 16.90 -15.61
N MET A 193 16.07 16.06 -14.86
CA MET A 193 16.83 16.44 -13.66
C MET A 193 16.00 17.16 -12.58
N GLN A 194 14.72 16.80 -12.50
CA GLN A 194 13.81 17.22 -11.42
C GLN A 194 13.29 15.99 -10.69
N PRO A 195 12.85 16.10 -9.41
CA PRO A 195 12.28 14.99 -8.67
C PRO A 195 11.09 14.37 -9.42
N VAL A 196 11.04 13.04 -9.44
CA VAL A 196 9.94 12.27 -10.03
C VAL A 196 9.22 11.55 -8.91
N ILE A 197 7.95 11.85 -8.70
CA ILE A 197 7.09 11.14 -7.76
C ILE A 197 6.39 10.01 -8.50
N ALA A 198 6.42 8.82 -7.90
CA ALA A 198 5.73 7.64 -8.37
C ALA A 198 5.06 6.92 -7.20
N GLU A 199 3.92 6.31 -7.47
CA GLU A 199 3.25 5.44 -6.51
C GLU A 199 4.02 4.13 -6.35
N ILE A 200 4.16 3.67 -5.11
CA ILE A 200 4.66 2.33 -4.76
C ILE A 200 3.62 1.59 -3.91
N TYR A 201 3.77 0.26 -3.83
CA TYR A 201 2.90 -0.57 -3.02
C TYR A 201 3.73 -1.53 -2.15
N PRO A 202 3.67 -1.45 -0.81
CA PRO A 202 4.55 -2.20 0.08
C PRO A 202 4.55 -3.71 -0.17
N LYS A 203 3.41 -4.37 -0.42
CA LYS A 203 3.38 -5.81 -0.71
C LYS A 203 4.15 -6.18 -1.99
N ALA A 204 4.13 -5.29 -2.99
CA ALA A 204 4.95 -5.44 -4.19
C ALA A 204 6.43 -5.27 -3.85
N CYS A 205 6.75 -4.24 -3.08
CA CYS A 205 8.12 -3.96 -2.64
C CYS A 205 8.69 -5.11 -1.77
N TYR A 206 7.87 -5.74 -0.91
CA TYR A 206 8.30 -6.93 -0.16
C TYR A 206 8.70 -8.08 -1.10
N GLY A 207 7.86 -8.37 -2.09
CA GLY A 207 8.16 -9.40 -3.08
C GLY A 207 9.45 -9.09 -3.83
N ILE A 208 9.55 -7.89 -4.38
CA ILE A 208 10.69 -7.44 -5.18
C ILE A 208 12.00 -7.51 -4.37
N SER A 209 11.99 -7.04 -3.11
CA SER A 209 13.21 -6.97 -2.29
C SER A 209 13.65 -8.33 -1.75
N LEU A 210 12.70 -9.20 -1.38
CA LEU A 210 12.98 -10.44 -0.65
C LEU A 210 13.04 -11.70 -1.51
N SER A 211 12.59 -11.67 -2.76
CA SER A 211 12.64 -12.83 -3.65
C SER A 211 14.05 -13.10 -4.16
N GLU A 212 14.35 -14.35 -4.47
CA GLU A 212 15.63 -14.74 -5.07
C GLU A 212 15.77 -14.21 -6.51
N SER A 213 14.66 -14.19 -7.26
CA SER A 213 14.64 -13.75 -8.66
C SER A 213 13.43 -12.85 -8.98
N LEU A 214 13.53 -12.11 -10.08
CA LEU A 214 12.43 -11.40 -10.70
C LEU A 214 11.94 -12.17 -11.95
N PRO A 215 10.65 -12.15 -12.31
CA PRO A 215 9.56 -11.44 -11.61
C PRO A 215 9.18 -12.06 -10.26
N ALA A 216 8.93 -11.18 -9.29
CA ALA A 216 8.67 -11.56 -7.90
C ALA A 216 7.19 -11.87 -7.64
N PRO A 217 6.83 -12.70 -6.65
CA PRO A 217 5.46 -12.80 -6.16
C PRO A 217 5.09 -11.59 -5.29
N LEU A 218 3.79 -11.34 -5.10
CA LEU A 218 3.32 -10.44 -4.06
C LEU A 218 3.52 -11.09 -2.69
N TYR A 219 4.20 -10.39 -1.79
CA TYR A 219 4.40 -10.84 -0.41
C TYR A 219 3.49 -10.11 0.58
N SER A 220 2.94 -10.87 1.55
CA SER A 220 2.27 -10.31 2.72
C SER A 220 3.09 -10.62 3.96
N ILE A 221 3.49 -9.58 4.68
CA ILE A 221 4.24 -9.66 5.93
C ILE A 221 3.37 -9.11 7.06
N ALA A 222 3.32 -9.82 8.19
CA ALA A 222 2.60 -9.34 9.38
C ALA A 222 3.42 -8.24 10.08
N LYS A 223 3.60 -7.10 9.41
CA LYS A 223 4.50 -6.00 9.82
C LYS A 223 4.23 -5.41 11.21
N THR A 224 3.00 -5.56 11.72
CA THR A 224 2.66 -5.17 13.10
C THR A 224 3.37 -6.00 14.17
N LYS A 225 3.89 -7.20 13.78
CA LYS A 225 4.65 -8.07 14.66
C LYS A 225 6.14 -7.79 14.54
N LEU A 226 6.79 -7.46 15.67
CA LEU A 226 8.23 -7.22 15.75
C LEU A 226 9.05 -8.35 15.11
N ALA A 227 8.75 -9.62 15.49
CA ALA A 227 9.47 -10.78 14.97
C ALA A 227 9.35 -10.92 13.43
N ALA A 228 8.20 -10.58 12.84
CA ALA A 228 8.04 -10.63 11.40
C ALA A 228 8.90 -9.58 10.68
N ARG A 229 9.02 -8.38 11.25
CA ARG A 229 9.92 -7.34 10.72
C ARG A 229 11.39 -7.76 10.84
N GLN A 230 11.80 -8.27 11.99
CA GLN A 230 13.15 -8.78 12.21
C GLN A 230 13.54 -9.87 11.21
N ASN A 231 12.67 -10.87 11.04
CA ASN A 231 12.90 -11.97 10.10
C ASN A 231 12.98 -11.48 8.64
N ALA A 232 12.11 -10.55 8.25
CA ALA A 232 12.14 -10.00 6.89
C ALA A 232 13.41 -9.19 6.62
N LEU A 233 13.85 -8.36 7.56
CA LEU A 233 15.09 -7.59 7.43
C LEU A 233 16.34 -8.47 7.44
N GLN A 234 16.38 -9.52 8.25
CA GLN A 234 17.43 -10.51 8.21
C GLN A 234 17.46 -11.25 6.87
N ALA A 235 16.29 -11.61 6.33
CA ALA A 235 16.17 -12.21 5.01
C ALA A 235 16.67 -11.25 3.92
N LEU A 236 16.29 -9.97 3.96
CA LEU A 236 16.78 -8.95 3.03
C LEU A 236 18.31 -8.89 3.01
N CYS A 237 18.93 -8.77 4.17
CA CYS A 237 20.40 -8.71 4.27
C CYS A 237 21.13 -9.96 3.73
N LYS A 238 20.42 -11.10 3.67
CA LYS A 238 20.95 -12.38 3.15
C LYS A 238 20.64 -12.62 1.68
N THR A 239 19.85 -11.76 1.02
CA THR A 239 19.54 -11.95 -0.40
C THR A 239 20.79 -11.85 -1.26
N ALA A 240 20.87 -12.70 -2.30
CA ALA A 240 22.03 -12.75 -3.19
C ALA A 240 22.27 -11.41 -3.91
N TRP A 241 21.20 -10.65 -4.21
CA TRP A 241 21.33 -9.36 -4.90
C TRP A 241 21.97 -8.28 -4.01
N ILE A 242 21.67 -8.23 -2.70
CA ILE A 242 22.32 -7.31 -1.74
C ILE A 242 23.83 -7.54 -1.73
N SER A 243 24.24 -8.82 -1.63
CA SER A 243 25.66 -9.19 -1.59
C SER A 243 26.36 -8.93 -2.94
N ARG A 244 25.72 -9.31 -4.05
CA ARG A 244 26.25 -9.10 -5.41
C ARG A 244 26.45 -7.62 -5.72
N GLU A 245 25.48 -6.79 -5.36
CA GLU A 245 25.51 -5.35 -5.59
C GLU A 245 26.26 -4.57 -4.49
N GLN A 246 26.75 -5.25 -3.47
CA GLN A 246 27.50 -4.67 -2.34
C GLN A 246 26.70 -3.53 -1.65
N ILE A 247 25.41 -3.72 -1.47
CA ILE A 247 24.55 -2.72 -0.83
C ILE A 247 24.73 -2.75 0.69
N VAL A 248 25.01 -1.61 1.27
CA VAL A 248 25.07 -1.40 2.71
C VAL A 248 23.76 -0.79 3.19
N ILE A 249 23.07 -1.48 4.10
CA ILE A 249 21.88 -0.95 4.77
C ILE A 249 22.36 -0.40 6.13
N GLU A 250 22.27 0.93 6.28
CA GLU A 250 22.66 1.59 7.52
C GLU A 250 21.52 1.54 8.52
N ASP A 251 21.83 1.19 9.74
CA ASP A 251 20.91 1.21 10.89
C ASP A 251 19.52 0.63 10.62
N ILE A 252 19.42 -0.68 10.71
CA ILE A 252 18.13 -1.39 10.56
C ILE A 252 17.22 -1.27 11.79
N GLN A 253 17.70 -0.73 12.91
CA GLN A 253 16.97 -0.73 14.17
C GLN A 253 15.66 0.08 14.12
N PRO A 254 15.59 1.28 13.49
CA PRO A 254 14.32 1.98 13.32
C PRO A 254 13.27 1.12 12.59
N ALA A 255 13.65 0.43 11.52
CA ALA A 255 12.75 -0.42 10.74
C ALA A 255 12.33 -1.70 11.50
N ILE A 256 13.15 -2.19 12.44
CA ILE A 256 12.75 -3.25 13.36
C ILE A 256 11.71 -2.71 14.36
N ALA A 257 11.96 -1.53 14.94
CA ALA A 257 11.15 -0.95 15.99
C ALA A 257 9.78 -0.45 15.50
N ASN A 258 9.70 0.10 14.28
CA ASN A 258 8.53 0.79 13.75
C ASN A 258 8.11 0.20 12.39
N GLU A 259 6.79 0.03 12.19
CA GLU A 259 6.25 -0.54 10.96
C GLU A 259 6.31 0.42 9.76
N ASP A 260 6.24 1.74 10.01
CA ASP A 260 6.30 2.74 8.95
C ASP A 260 7.76 2.86 8.43
N ASP A 261 8.75 2.82 9.34
CA ASP A 261 10.16 2.74 8.97
C ASP A 261 10.50 1.42 8.22
N PHE A 262 9.85 0.32 8.62
CA PHE A 262 10.00 -0.97 7.93
C PHE A 262 9.53 -0.90 6.48
N ASP A 263 8.33 -0.34 6.24
CA ASP A 263 7.76 -0.23 4.90
C ASP A 263 8.61 0.68 4.01
N ALA A 264 9.06 1.82 4.53
CA ALA A 264 9.91 2.73 3.79
C ALA A 264 11.27 2.11 3.43
N MET A 265 11.93 1.40 4.38
CA MET A 265 13.22 0.75 4.13
C MET A 265 13.12 -0.35 3.07
N ILE A 266 12.16 -1.27 3.22
CA ILE A 266 11.96 -2.37 2.26
C ILE A 266 11.61 -1.83 0.87
N SER A 267 10.82 -0.75 0.81
CA SER A 267 10.47 -0.11 -0.45
C SER A 267 11.69 0.55 -1.11
N ALA A 268 12.57 1.20 -0.34
CA ALA A 268 13.83 1.72 -0.86
C ALA A 268 14.72 0.60 -1.42
N ALA A 269 14.81 -0.53 -0.73
CA ALA A 269 15.54 -1.70 -1.21
C ALA A 269 14.95 -2.27 -2.50
N ALA A 270 13.62 -2.36 -2.59
CA ALA A 270 12.93 -2.85 -3.79
C ALA A 270 13.22 -1.98 -5.02
N LEU A 271 13.06 -0.67 -4.90
CA LEU A 271 13.36 0.26 -5.99
C LEU A 271 14.84 0.25 -6.37
N THR A 272 15.73 0.11 -5.39
CA THR A 272 17.17 -0.05 -5.61
C THR A 272 17.45 -1.27 -6.47
N ARG A 273 16.87 -2.41 -6.12
CA ARG A 273 17.02 -3.66 -6.86
C ARG A 273 16.52 -3.52 -8.30
N LEU A 274 15.32 -2.97 -8.50
CA LEU A 274 14.74 -2.79 -9.84
C LEU A 274 15.68 -2.02 -10.76
N ILE A 275 16.27 -0.93 -10.27
CA ILE A 275 17.17 -0.11 -11.08
C ILE A 275 18.50 -0.83 -11.33
N LEU A 276 19.09 -1.46 -10.33
CA LEU A 276 20.39 -2.14 -10.46
C LEU A 276 20.29 -3.38 -11.36
N GLU A 277 19.24 -4.17 -11.24
CA GLU A 277 18.98 -5.34 -12.10
C GLU A 277 18.39 -4.97 -13.47
N LYS A 278 18.11 -3.65 -13.71
CA LYS A 278 17.44 -3.16 -14.92
C LYS A 278 16.12 -3.87 -15.19
N ALA A 279 15.40 -4.19 -14.11
CA ALA A 279 14.11 -4.82 -14.19
C ALA A 279 13.03 -3.84 -14.71
N PRO A 280 11.95 -4.33 -15.30
CA PRO A 280 10.86 -3.47 -15.76
C PRO A 280 10.27 -2.65 -14.60
N LEU A 281 10.36 -1.32 -14.72
CA LEU A 281 9.75 -0.37 -13.76
C LEU A 281 8.31 -0.08 -14.12
N GLU A 282 8.01 -0.05 -15.41
CA GLU A 282 6.76 0.39 -16.02
C GLU A 282 6.08 -0.78 -16.71
N ASP A 283 4.74 -0.79 -16.70
CA ASP A 283 3.95 -1.71 -17.51
C ASP A 283 3.66 -1.05 -18.86
N ALA A 284 4.18 -1.63 -19.92
CA ALA A 284 4.03 -1.08 -21.28
C ALA A 284 2.57 -1.11 -21.80
N ASP A 285 1.73 -1.97 -21.19
CA ASP A 285 0.37 -2.24 -21.67
C ASP A 285 -0.72 -1.52 -20.85
N ASP A 286 -0.35 -0.56 -19.99
CA ASP A 286 -1.31 0.14 -19.13
C ASP A 286 -2.05 1.26 -19.91
N ILE A 287 -3.14 0.87 -20.58
CA ILE A 287 -3.96 1.74 -21.44
C ILE A 287 -4.56 2.92 -20.68
N ASN A 288 -4.81 2.77 -19.38
CA ASN A 288 -5.45 3.79 -18.54
C ASN A 288 -4.46 4.56 -17.67
N SER A 289 -3.16 4.41 -17.88
CA SER A 289 -2.13 4.99 -17.01
C SER A 289 -2.24 6.51 -16.82
N MET A 290 -2.74 7.23 -17.86
CA MET A 290 -2.94 8.69 -17.80
C MET A 290 -4.07 9.12 -16.86
N VAL A 291 -4.95 8.21 -16.46
CA VAL A 291 -6.06 8.46 -15.55
C VAL A 291 -5.88 7.69 -14.24
N GLU A 292 -5.69 6.37 -14.34
CA GLU A 292 -5.61 5.50 -13.18
C GLU A 292 -4.25 5.57 -12.48
N GLY A 293 -3.23 6.10 -13.15
CA GLY A 293 -1.86 5.98 -12.67
C GLY A 293 -1.37 4.55 -12.80
N SER A 294 -0.28 4.26 -12.14
CA SER A 294 0.30 2.92 -12.08
C SER A 294 1.16 2.78 -10.82
N VAL A 295 1.50 1.54 -10.44
CA VAL A 295 2.40 1.24 -9.33
C VAL A 295 3.77 0.88 -9.86
N LEU A 296 4.78 1.62 -9.42
CA LEU A 296 6.16 1.42 -9.87
C LEU A 296 6.66 0.02 -9.49
N GLY A 297 7.19 -0.71 -10.47
CA GLY A 297 7.66 -2.07 -10.31
C GLY A 297 6.58 -3.15 -10.41
N ALA A 298 5.30 -2.80 -10.64
CA ALA A 298 4.24 -3.78 -10.85
C ALA A 298 4.51 -4.72 -12.04
N ALA A 299 5.21 -4.23 -13.07
CA ALA A 299 5.67 -5.01 -14.22
C ALA A 299 6.67 -6.13 -13.85
N SER A 300 7.36 -5.99 -12.72
CA SER A 300 8.31 -6.98 -12.21
C SER A 300 7.67 -8.01 -11.27
N LEU A 301 6.34 -8.15 -11.27
CA LEU A 301 5.61 -9.12 -10.46
C LEU A 301 5.06 -10.27 -11.31
N SER A 302 5.12 -11.49 -10.73
CA SER A 302 4.67 -12.73 -11.40
C SER A 302 3.16 -13.02 -11.30
N GLY A 303 2.39 -12.15 -10.64
CA GLY A 303 0.98 -12.42 -10.31
C GLY A 303 0.76 -13.47 -9.21
N ARG A 304 1.81 -14.20 -8.76
CA ARG A 304 1.75 -15.12 -7.62
C ARG A 304 1.63 -14.34 -6.31
N ARG A 305 0.91 -14.92 -5.35
CA ARG A 305 0.80 -14.39 -3.98
C ARG A 305 1.43 -15.35 -2.99
N VAL A 306 2.24 -14.83 -2.07
CA VAL A 306 2.86 -15.59 -0.99
C VAL A 306 2.60 -14.88 0.33
N SER A 307 2.09 -15.60 1.30
CA SER A 307 1.99 -15.12 2.68
C SER A 307 3.15 -15.70 3.47
N ALA A 308 4.01 -14.83 4.02
CA ALA A 308 5.01 -15.25 4.97
C ALA A 308 4.32 -15.56 6.30
N ALA A 309 4.03 -16.83 6.54
CA ALA A 309 3.68 -17.28 7.88
C ALA A 309 4.89 -17.06 8.80
N SER A 310 4.64 -16.81 10.07
CA SER A 310 5.60 -16.48 11.13
C SER A 310 6.54 -17.64 11.52
N SER A 311 7.32 -18.21 10.58
CA SER A 311 8.30 -19.25 10.84
C SER A 311 9.65 -18.94 10.19
N PRO A 312 10.76 -19.22 10.87
CA PRO A 312 12.11 -18.84 10.45
C PRO A 312 12.77 -19.76 9.41
N GLU A 313 12.02 -20.55 8.65
CA GLU A 313 12.61 -21.42 7.62
C GLU A 313 12.89 -20.68 6.31
N PRO A 314 14.02 -21.00 5.63
CA PRO A 314 14.37 -20.41 4.34
C PRO A 314 13.27 -20.66 3.28
N LEU A 315 12.93 -19.65 2.52
CA LEU A 315 11.88 -19.62 1.49
C LEU A 315 12.05 -20.71 0.39
N ALA A 316 13.24 -21.24 0.20
CA ALA A 316 13.54 -22.24 -0.82
C ALA A 316 12.84 -23.60 -0.59
N ASP A 317 12.62 -24.00 0.67
CA ASP A 317 12.05 -25.32 0.98
C ASP A 317 10.54 -25.37 0.94
N ARG A 318 9.83 -24.23 1.04
CA ARG A 318 8.38 -24.15 1.01
C ARG A 318 7.74 -24.31 -0.37
N ALA A 319 8.48 -24.05 -1.42
CA ALA A 319 7.97 -24.21 -2.80
C ALA A 319 7.74 -25.68 -3.18
N ARG A 320 8.25 -26.62 -2.41
CA ARG A 320 8.12 -28.09 -2.64
C ARG A 320 7.05 -28.79 -1.82
N GLN A 321 6.44 -28.11 -0.84
CA GLN A 321 5.34 -28.71 -0.07
C GLN A 321 4.00 -28.44 -0.76
N ALA A 322 3.33 -29.52 -1.13
CA ALA A 322 1.95 -29.50 -1.63
C ALA A 322 1.03 -28.79 -0.62
N PRO A 323 -0.06 -28.13 -1.07
CA PRO A 323 -0.97 -27.43 -0.17
C PRO A 323 -1.56 -28.43 0.81
N LEU A 324 -1.23 -28.27 2.10
CA LEU A 324 -1.92 -28.96 3.19
C LEU A 324 -3.42 -28.70 3.04
N ALA A 325 -4.19 -29.76 3.05
CA ALA A 325 -5.65 -29.71 3.00
C ALA A 325 -6.14 -28.64 3.99
N ARG A 326 -6.94 -27.69 3.51
CA ARG A 326 -7.52 -26.61 4.33
C ARG A 326 -8.30 -27.26 5.47
N GLN A 327 -7.77 -27.23 6.69
CA GLN A 327 -8.51 -27.65 7.86
C GLN A 327 -9.72 -26.72 8.01
N GLN A 328 -10.89 -27.28 7.86
CA GLN A 328 -12.13 -26.60 8.20
C GLN A 328 -12.22 -26.51 9.72
N LEU A 329 -12.11 -25.29 10.26
CA LEU A 329 -12.27 -25.06 11.69
C LEU A 329 -13.76 -25.00 12.03
N ARG A 330 -14.22 -25.90 12.91
CA ARG A 330 -15.58 -25.86 13.45
C ARG A 330 -15.61 -25.00 14.71
N CYS A 331 -16.69 -24.25 14.89
CA CYS A 331 -16.89 -23.48 16.12
C CYS A 331 -16.88 -24.44 17.33
N PRO A 332 -16.07 -24.16 18.39
CA PRO A 332 -15.98 -25.05 19.55
C PRO A 332 -17.15 -24.91 20.52
N VAL A 333 -17.97 -23.87 20.37
CA VAL A 333 -19.12 -23.64 21.25
C VAL A 333 -20.10 -24.83 21.11
N PRO A 334 -20.47 -25.50 22.23
CA PRO A 334 -21.39 -26.64 22.22
C PRO A 334 -22.70 -26.30 21.48
N GLY A 335 -23.14 -27.25 20.62
CA GLY A 335 -24.34 -27.07 19.82
C GLY A 335 -24.18 -26.18 18.56
N CYS A 336 -23.02 -25.57 18.34
CA CYS A 336 -22.77 -24.80 17.13
C CYS A 336 -22.20 -25.68 16.01
N HIS A 337 -22.84 -25.63 14.84
CA HIS A 337 -22.40 -26.41 13.66
C HIS A 337 -21.67 -25.52 12.62
N HIS A 338 -21.35 -24.28 12.97
CA HIS A 338 -20.70 -23.36 12.03
C HIS A 338 -19.27 -23.78 11.71
N VAL A 339 -18.94 -23.78 10.41
CA VAL A 339 -17.62 -24.12 9.88
C VAL A 339 -17.00 -22.90 9.23
N PHE A 340 -15.82 -22.51 9.68
CA PHE A 340 -15.08 -21.39 9.12
C PHE A 340 -14.29 -21.86 7.89
N SER A 341 -14.72 -21.44 6.71
CA SER A 341 -14.13 -21.86 5.42
C SER A 341 -12.79 -21.17 5.09
N ARG A 342 -12.44 -20.12 5.81
CA ARG A 342 -11.24 -19.30 5.58
C ARG A 342 -10.34 -19.17 6.82
N GLY A 343 -10.24 -20.23 7.62
CA GLY A 343 -9.52 -20.18 8.89
C GLY A 343 -10.25 -19.29 9.90
N ARG A 344 -9.49 -18.53 10.69
CA ARG A 344 -10.06 -17.70 11.78
C ARG A 344 -10.73 -16.39 11.30
N SER A 345 -10.80 -16.12 10.01
CA SER A 345 -11.43 -14.90 9.47
C SER A 345 -12.93 -14.89 9.70
N GLY A 346 -13.45 -13.86 10.35
CA GLY A 346 -14.90 -13.66 10.62
C GLY A 346 -15.42 -14.35 11.89
N TRP A 347 -14.59 -15.09 12.65
CA TRP A 347 -15.01 -15.76 13.86
C TRP A 347 -15.37 -14.79 15.00
N ASP A 348 -14.69 -13.64 15.11
CA ASP A 348 -15.01 -12.64 16.14
C ASP A 348 -16.48 -12.21 16.09
N ALA A 349 -16.98 -11.90 14.90
CA ALA A 349 -18.38 -11.52 14.71
C ALA A 349 -19.34 -12.68 15.02
N HIS A 350 -18.96 -13.91 14.66
CA HIS A 350 -19.76 -15.09 14.94
C HIS A 350 -19.83 -15.39 16.44
N ILE A 351 -18.70 -15.39 17.15
CA ILE A 351 -18.64 -15.65 18.61
C ILE A 351 -19.32 -14.53 19.41
N ALA A 352 -19.13 -13.29 19.02
CA ALA A 352 -19.75 -12.13 19.67
C ALA A 352 -21.28 -12.10 19.51
N SER A 353 -21.83 -12.77 18.51
CA SER A 353 -23.28 -12.76 18.20
C SER A 353 -24.07 -13.72 19.09
N VAL A 354 -25.04 -13.18 19.85
CA VAL A 354 -26.02 -13.99 20.61
C VAL A 354 -26.86 -14.86 19.69
N LYS A 355 -27.17 -14.39 18.47
CA LYS A 355 -27.97 -15.14 17.50
C LYS A 355 -27.25 -16.38 16.99
N SER A 356 -25.93 -16.37 16.95
CA SER A 356 -25.12 -17.54 16.54
C SER A 356 -25.07 -18.63 17.62
N HIS A 357 -25.19 -18.22 18.90
CA HIS A 357 -25.11 -19.12 20.05
C HIS A 357 -26.17 -18.72 21.10
N PRO A 358 -27.45 -19.01 20.87
CA PRO A 358 -28.53 -18.54 21.73
C PRO A 358 -28.47 -19.17 23.14
N ASP A 359 -27.95 -20.39 23.24
CA ASP A 359 -27.91 -21.16 24.49
C ASP A 359 -26.56 -21.02 25.22
N TRP A 360 -25.56 -20.42 24.58
CA TRP A 360 -24.23 -20.20 25.18
C TRP A 360 -24.17 -18.80 25.81
N HIS A 361 -24.18 -18.74 27.15
CA HIS A 361 -24.23 -17.51 27.93
C HIS A 361 -25.32 -16.52 27.47
N PRO A 362 -26.60 -16.93 27.48
CA PRO A 362 -27.71 -16.14 26.96
C PRO A 362 -27.90 -14.79 27.67
N GLU A 363 -27.47 -14.71 28.92
CA GLU A 363 -27.52 -13.49 29.78
C GLU A 363 -26.52 -12.42 29.36
N ILE A 364 -25.49 -12.80 28.56
CA ILE A 364 -24.42 -11.87 28.17
C ILE A 364 -24.63 -11.39 26.74
N ARG A 365 -25.10 -10.16 26.59
CA ARG A 365 -25.36 -9.53 25.28
C ARG A 365 -24.20 -8.69 24.73
N GLU A 366 -23.27 -8.28 25.58
CA GLU A 366 -22.13 -7.45 25.20
C GLU A 366 -21.07 -8.27 24.46
N ALA A 367 -20.76 -7.87 23.21
CA ALA A 367 -19.82 -8.56 22.33
C ALA A 367 -18.42 -8.76 22.98
N ASN A 368 -17.87 -7.71 23.58
CA ASN A 368 -16.55 -7.77 24.24
C ASN A 368 -16.53 -8.74 25.44
N ARG A 369 -17.62 -8.83 26.19
CA ARG A 369 -17.73 -9.71 27.34
C ARG A 369 -17.85 -11.17 26.88
N ARG A 370 -18.61 -11.45 25.82
CA ARG A 370 -18.69 -12.79 25.20
C ARG A 370 -17.32 -13.23 24.68
N MET A 371 -16.59 -12.38 24.00
CA MET A 371 -15.23 -12.66 23.54
C MET A 371 -14.25 -12.96 24.66
N LYS A 372 -14.37 -12.25 25.80
CA LYS A 372 -13.53 -12.51 26.98
C LYS A 372 -13.81 -13.88 27.59
N ILE A 373 -15.09 -14.28 27.67
CA ILE A 373 -15.50 -15.62 28.16
C ILE A 373 -15.00 -16.67 27.19
N PHE A 374 -15.21 -16.49 25.88
CA PHE A 374 -14.73 -17.42 24.86
C PHE A 374 -13.23 -17.67 24.96
N ARG A 375 -12.43 -16.62 25.19
CA ARG A 375 -10.98 -16.77 25.42
C ARG A 375 -10.63 -17.59 26.65
N SER A 376 -11.46 -17.50 27.67
CA SER A 376 -11.27 -18.26 28.93
C SER A 376 -11.69 -19.73 28.80
N GLU A 377 -12.73 -20.01 28.02
CA GLU A 377 -13.29 -21.36 27.87
C GLU A 377 -12.60 -22.19 26.78
N PHE A 378 -12.06 -21.51 25.76
CA PHE A 378 -11.41 -22.15 24.61
C PHE A 378 -10.02 -21.55 24.35
N PRO A 379 -9.07 -21.64 25.32
CA PRO A 379 -7.74 -21.03 25.19
C PRO A 379 -6.96 -21.58 23.99
N GLU A 380 -7.13 -22.85 23.62
CA GLU A 380 -6.48 -23.53 22.48
C GLU A 380 -6.81 -22.87 21.13
N TRP A 381 -7.86 -22.05 21.06
CA TRP A 381 -8.21 -21.30 19.85
C TRP A 381 -7.33 -20.07 19.63
N PHE A 382 -6.52 -19.72 20.60
CA PHE A 382 -5.63 -18.53 20.56
C PHE A 382 -4.16 -18.91 20.43
N GLU A 383 -3.84 -20.17 20.68
CA GLU A 383 -2.52 -20.75 20.41
C GLU A 383 -2.34 -21.10 18.93
#